data_3a67aac7357f6936a514617cc00cae68
#
_entry.id   3a67aac7357f6936a514617cc00cae68
#
_cell.length_a   1.000
_cell.length_b   1.000
_cell.length_c   1.000
_cell.angle_alpha   90.00
_cell.angle_beta   90.00
_cell.angle_gamma   90.00
#
_symmetry.space_group_name_H-M   'P 1'
#
loop_
_entity.id
_entity.type
_entity.pdbx_description
1 polymer ?
#
loop_
_entity_poly.entity_id
_entity_poly.type
_entity_poly.pdbx_seq_one_letter_code
_entity_poly.pdbx_strand_id
1 'polypeptide(L)'
;IQYAAIKAYSEDHSEYLENSRLILKMIGDYIYKELSSVGVICQKPQGGFYMICDFSNVVNKTHEINNDKTLCQKILNDIGFAMLPGSDFGMEEDKLLSRIAFVDFDGSKALKMISKEKPSSDNFLDLTCPKIAKGISLLKDWIISK
;
A
#
# COMPACT_ATOMS: atom_id res chain seq x y z
N ILE A 1 13.91 3.02 -25.75
CA ILE A 1 13.91 3.69 -24.42
C ILE A 1 14.45 5.12 -24.55
N GLN A 2 15.64 5.37 -25.13
CA GLN A 2 16.25 6.71 -25.20
C GLN A 2 15.38 7.75 -25.94
N TYR A 3 14.78 7.41 -27.08
CA TYR A 3 13.84 8.30 -27.80
C TYR A 3 12.56 8.61 -26.97
N ALA A 4 12.04 7.63 -26.23
CA ALA A 4 10.92 7.87 -25.34
C ALA A 4 11.31 8.81 -24.17
N ALA A 5 12.55 8.66 -23.63
CA ALA A 5 13.07 9.54 -22.62
C ALA A 5 13.21 10.99 -23.11
N ILE A 6 13.73 11.20 -24.34
CA ILE A 6 13.82 12.55 -24.94
C ILE A 6 12.44 13.21 -24.93
N LYS A 7 11.40 12.51 -25.37
CA LYS A 7 10.04 13.03 -25.40
C LYS A 7 9.52 13.32 -23.97
N ALA A 8 9.72 12.40 -23.04
CA ALA A 8 9.29 12.56 -21.66
C ALA A 8 9.94 13.75 -20.95
N TYR A 9 11.17 14.12 -21.31
CA TYR A 9 11.86 15.27 -20.72
C TYR A 9 11.67 16.59 -21.50
N SER A 10 11.16 16.54 -22.73
CA SER A 10 10.95 17.73 -23.57
C SER A 10 9.53 18.30 -23.51
N GLU A 11 8.58 17.54 -22.97
CA GLU A 11 7.18 17.96 -22.87
C GLU A 11 6.79 18.29 -21.42
N ASP A 12 5.77 19.14 -21.26
CA ASP A 12 5.20 19.42 -19.94
C ASP A 12 4.22 18.31 -19.56
N HIS A 13 4.54 17.60 -18.48
CA HIS A 13 3.72 16.54 -17.88
C HIS A 13 3.21 16.93 -16.48
N SER A 14 3.20 18.20 -16.13
CA SER A 14 2.87 18.69 -14.78
C SER A 14 1.51 18.20 -14.31
N GLU A 15 0.47 18.28 -15.13
CA GLU A 15 -0.87 17.82 -14.78
C GLU A 15 -0.89 16.29 -14.49
N TYR A 16 -0.24 15.49 -15.32
CA TYR A 16 -0.14 14.05 -15.10
C TYR A 16 0.58 13.71 -13.80
N LEU A 17 1.69 14.41 -13.52
CA LEU A 17 2.47 14.21 -12.32
C LEU A 17 1.72 14.62 -11.05
N GLU A 18 1.03 15.76 -11.08
CA GLU A 18 0.21 16.24 -9.97
C GLU A 18 -0.94 15.28 -9.67
N ASN A 19 -1.68 14.85 -10.70
CA ASN A 19 -2.76 13.90 -10.56
C ASN A 19 -2.27 12.54 -10.05
N SER A 20 -1.14 12.05 -10.55
CA SER A 20 -0.53 10.79 -10.09
C SER A 20 -0.11 10.85 -8.62
N ARG A 21 0.52 11.97 -8.20
CA ARG A 21 0.88 12.21 -6.80
C ARG A 21 -0.35 12.28 -5.89
N LEU A 22 -1.41 12.94 -6.34
CA LEU A 22 -2.65 13.04 -5.59
C LEU A 22 -3.30 11.66 -5.38
N ILE A 23 -3.38 10.85 -6.44
CA ILE A 23 -3.90 9.49 -6.39
C ILE A 23 -3.13 8.65 -5.37
N LEU A 24 -1.80 8.59 -5.50
CA LEU A 24 -0.96 7.79 -4.62
C LEU A 24 -1.01 8.30 -3.17
N LYS A 25 -1.11 9.61 -2.98
CA LYS A 25 -1.30 10.20 -1.64
C LYS A 25 -2.61 9.76 -1.01
N MET A 26 -3.73 9.81 -1.74
CA MET A 26 -5.04 9.40 -1.23
C MET A 26 -5.05 7.93 -0.83
N ILE A 27 -4.47 7.05 -1.65
CA ILE A 27 -4.36 5.62 -1.36
C ILE A 27 -3.47 5.39 -0.14
N GLY A 28 -2.29 6.01 -0.10
CA GLY A 28 -1.36 5.87 1.02
C GLY A 28 -1.92 6.40 2.34
N ASP A 29 -2.61 7.54 2.33
CA ASP A 29 -3.27 8.12 3.51
C ASP A 29 -4.39 7.20 4.04
N TYR A 30 -5.17 6.58 3.13
CA TYR A 30 -6.18 5.60 3.50
C TYR A 30 -5.56 4.37 4.18
N ILE A 31 -4.57 3.73 3.56
CA ILE A 31 -3.92 2.54 4.11
C ILE A 31 -3.30 2.85 5.48
N TYR A 32 -2.60 3.99 5.59
CA TYR A 32 -2.03 4.46 6.85
C TYR A 32 -3.09 4.57 7.94
N LYS A 33 -4.21 5.26 7.66
CA LYS A 33 -5.32 5.43 8.60
C LYS A 33 -5.90 4.09 9.04
N GLU A 34 -6.20 3.22 8.07
CA GLU A 34 -6.83 1.93 8.34
C GLU A 34 -5.95 0.99 9.15
N LEU A 35 -4.67 0.83 8.79
CA LEU A 35 -3.76 -0.05 9.53
C LEU A 35 -3.37 0.51 10.90
N SER A 36 -3.17 1.82 11.01
CA SER A 36 -2.90 2.46 12.30
C SER A 36 -4.09 2.32 13.25
N SER A 37 -5.33 2.30 12.75
CA SER A 37 -6.54 2.14 13.57
C SER A 37 -6.63 0.79 14.30
N VAL A 38 -5.91 -0.22 13.80
CA VAL A 38 -5.82 -1.55 14.43
C VAL A 38 -4.47 -1.80 15.10
N GLY A 39 -3.66 -0.77 15.29
CA GLY A 39 -2.42 -0.82 16.08
C GLY A 39 -1.16 -1.20 15.30
N VAL A 40 -1.22 -1.36 13.97
CA VAL A 40 -0.03 -1.55 13.14
C VAL A 40 0.77 -0.25 13.12
N ILE A 41 2.07 -0.33 13.36
CA ILE A 41 2.94 0.84 13.28
C ILE A 41 3.35 1.04 11.81
N CYS A 42 2.84 2.10 11.19
CA CYS A 42 3.16 2.44 9.82
C CYS A 42 3.84 3.81 9.75
N GLN A 43 4.81 3.96 8.86
CA GLN A 43 5.28 5.28 8.48
C GLN A 43 4.36 5.85 7.40
N LYS A 44 3.82 7.05 7.64
CA LYS A 44 2.99 7.72 6.66
C LYS A 44 3.82 8.01 5.40
N PRO A 45 3.40 7.54 4.20
CA PRO A 45 4.17 7.75 2.98
C PRO A 45 4.31 9.23 2.65
N GLN A 46 5.53 9.67 2.36
CA GLN A 46 5.81 11.02 1.89
C GLN A 46 5.98 11.06 0.36
N GLY A 47 5.96 9.90 -0.29
CA GLY A 47 6.08 9.75 -1.74
C GLY A 47 6.16 8.28 -2.14
N GLY A 48 6.16 8.03 -3.44
CA GLY A 48 6.17 6.68 -3.99
C GLY A 48 4.87 5.92 -3.75
N PHE A 49 4.96 4.59 -3.77
CA PHE A 49 3.81 3.68 -3.67
C PHE A 49 4.10 2.47 -2.75
N TYR A 50 5.00 2.68 -1.80
CA TYR A 50 5.35 1.69 -0.78
C TYR A 50 5.11 2.23 0.62
N MET A 51 4.77 1.33 1.52
CA MET A 51 4.65 1.60 2.94
C MET A 51 5.36 0.50 3.73
N ILE A 52 6.17 0.88 4.71
CA ILE A 52 6.74 -0.07 5.67
C ILE A 52 5.80 -0.13 6.86
N CYS A 53 5.46 -1.35 7.24
CA CYS A 53 4.55 -1.66 8.33
C CYS A 53 5.22 -2.61 9.32
N ASP A 54 5.11 -2.30 10.61
CA ASP A 54 5.56 -3.14 11.72
C ASP A 54 4.33 -3.74 12.42
N PHE A 55 4.24 -5.05 12.38
CA PHE A 55 3.15 -5.82 12.97
C PHE A 55 3.45 -6.33 14.39
N SER A 56 4.61 -6.01 14.94
CA SER A 56 5.06 -6.53 16.24
C SER A 56 4.13 -6.20 17.40
N ASN A 57 3.36 -5.11 17.31
CA ASN A 57 2.39 -4.72 18.33
C ASN A 57 1.06 -5.48 18.26
N VAL A 58 0.74 -6.07 17.11
CA VAL A 58 -0.59 -6.65 16.84
C VAL A 58 -0.54 -8.13 16.53
N VAL A 59 0.64 -8.67 16.24
CA VAL A 59 0.84 -10.10 15.97
C VAL A 59 1.89 -10.64 16.92
N ASN A 60 1.49 -11.58 17.77
CA ASN A 60 2.42 -12.27 18.64
C ASN A 60 3.24 -13.30 17.84
N LYS A 61 4.54 -13.39 18.15
CA LYS A 61 5.38 -14.45 17.63
C LYS A 61 4.88 -15.81 18.13
N THR A 62 4.69 -16.74 17.22
CA THR A 62 4.25 -18.10 17.48
C THR A 62 5.16 -19.08 16.75
N HIS A 63 4.89 -20.37 16.88
CA HIS A 63 5.59 -21.40 16.08
C HIS A 63 5.41 -21.19 14.57
N GLU A 64 4.25 -20.64 14.15
CA GLU A 64 3.93 -20.39 12.74
C GLU A 64 4.41 -19.02 12.26
N ILE A 65 4.49 -18.04 13.15
CA ILE A 65 4.91 -16.65 12.86
C ILE A 65 6.07 -16.30 13.78
N ASN A 66 7.29 -16.52 13.33
CA ASN A 66 8.49 -16.27 14.12
C ASN A 66 9.40 -15.17 13.54
N ASN A 67 9.16 -14.80 12.30
CA ASN A 67 9.87 -13.73 11.59
C ASN A 67 8.98 -13.09 10.51
N ASP A 68 9.52 -12.09 9.81
CA ASP A 68 8.79 -11.35 8.78
C ASP A 68 8.40 -12.20 7.56
N LYS A 69 9.22 -13.18 7.16
CA LYS A 69 8.93 -14.08 6.04
C LYS A 69 7.75 -15.00 6.36
N THR A 70 7.75 -15.59 7.55
CA THR A 70 6.64 -16.44 7.99
C THR A 70 5.36 -15.64 8.20
N LEU A 71 5.44 -14.40 8.67
CA LEU A 71 4.31 -13.48 8.72
C LEU A 71 3.72 -13.23 7.33
N CYS A 72 4.54 -12.81 6.37
CA CYS A 72 4.10 -12.54 5.00
C CYS A 72 3.47 -13.77 4.35
N GLN A 73 4.10 -14.94 4.51
CA GLN A 73 3.58 -16.20 3.98
C GLN A 73 2.25 -16.61 4.63
N LYS A 74 2.12 -16.43 5.94
CA LYS A 74 0.88 -16.75 6.68
C LYS A 74 -0.28 -15.86 6.20
N ILE A 75 -0.07 -14.55 6.10
CA ILE A 75 -1.09 -13.61 5.62
C ILE A 75 -1.48 -13.93 4.17
N LEU A 76 -0.51 -14.23 3.30
CA LEU A 76 -0.79 -14.63 1.92
C LEU A 76 -1.66 -15.91 1.86
N ASN A 77 -1.34 -16.91 2.67
CA ASN A 77 -2.08 -18.17 2.68
C ASN A 77 -3.49 -18.01 3.27
N ASP A 78 -3.64 -17.23 4.34
CA ASP A 78 -4.91 -17.11 5.06
C ASP A 78 -5.93 -16.23 4.30
N ILE A 79 -5.47 -15.12 3.71
CA ILE A 79 -6.38 -14.10 3.15
C ILE A 79 -6.03 -13.65 1.71
N GLY A 80 -4.97 -14.19 1.11
CA GLY A 80 -4.55 -13.82 -0.24
C GLY A 80 -3.94 -12.41 -0.35
N PHE A 81 -3.52 -11.80 0.78
CA PHE A 81 -2.90 -10.48 0.78
C PHE A 81 -1.39 -10.60 0.65
N ALA A 82 -0.84 -10.11 -0.47
CA ALA A 82 0.58 -10.18 -0.76
C ALA A 82 1.32 -8.94 -0.24
N MET A 83 2.35 -9.16 0.55
CA MET A 83 3.34 -8.16 0.96
C MET A 83 4.72 -8.80 1.02
N LEU A 84 5.77 -8.00 1.04
CA LEU A 84 7.14 -8.51 1.06
C LEU A 84 7.75 -8.33 2.46
N PRO A 85 8.56 -9.32 2.93
CA PRO A 85 9.23 -9.22 4.21
C PRO A 85 10.25 -8.06 4.22
N GLY A 86 10.38 -7.40 5.35
CA GLY A 86 11.32 -6.28 5.51
C GLY A 86 12.77 -6.70 5.32
N SER A 87 13.11 -7.94 5.68
CA SER A 87 14.45 -8.49 5.52
C SER A 87 14.93 -8.56 4.07
N ASP A 88 14.03 -8.65 3.09
CA ASP A 88 14.38 -8.56 1.67
C ASP A 88 14.90 -7.16 1.28
N PHE A 89 14.75 -6.18 2.16
CA PHE A 89 15.18 -4.79 2.00
C PHE A 89 16.22 -4.38 3.04
N GLY A 90 16.89 -5.35 3.67
CA GLY A 90 17.97 -5.13 4.63
C GLY A 90 17.52 -4.80 6.05
N MET A 91 16.25 -5.03 6.39
CA MET A 91 15.76 -4.91 7.76
C MET A 91 16.04 -6.19 8.56
N GLU A 92 15.94 -6.12 9.89
CA GLU A 92 16.17 -7.26 10.78
C GLU A 92 15.07 -8.32 10.59
N GLU A 93 15.45 -9.57 10.29
CA GLU A 93 14.53 -10.66 9.97
C GLU A 93 13.64 -11.07 11.17
N ASP A 94 14.15 -10.88 12.39
CA ASP A 94 13.42 -11.22 13.61
C ASP A 94 12.31 -10.21 13.97
N LYS A 95 12.24 -9.08 13.28
CA LYS A 95 11.17 -8.11 13.39
C LYS A 95 10.04 -8.46 12.42
N LEU A 96 8.79 -8.21 12.84
CA LEU A 96 7.62 -8.47 12.00
C LEU A 96 7.36 -7.28 11.05
N LEU A 97 8.40 -6.91 10.29
CA LEU A 97 8.36 -5.79 9.34
C LEU A 97 7.95 -6.27 7.95
N SER A 98 7.13 -5.51 7.27
CA SER A 98 6.78 -5.78 5.88
C SER A 98 6.71 -4.51 5.04
N ARG A 99 6.89 -4.69 3.73
CA ARG A 99 6.67 -3.65 2.72
C ARG A 99 5.40 -3.94 1.95
N ILE A 100 4.43 -3.05 2.02
CA ILE A 100 3.20 -3.08 1.23
C ILE A 100 3.39 -2.19 0.00
N ALA A 101 3.08 -2.73 -1.19
CA ALA A 101 2.98 -1.99 -2.44
C ALA A 101 1.50 -1.74 -2.76
N PHE A 102 1.10 -0.47 -2.92
CA PHE A 102 -0.30 -0.10 -3.11
C PHE A 102 -0.60 0.36 -4.54
N VAL A 103 -0.36 -0.53 -5.50
CA VAL A 103 -0.50 -0.26 -6.95
C VAL A 103 -1.52 -1.15 -7.67
N ASP A 104 -2.25 -2.03 -6.95
CA ASP A 104 -3.25 -2.89 -7.58
C ASP A 104 -4.58 -2.15 -7.80
N PHE A 105 -4.54 -1.17 -8.72
CA PHE A 105 -5.71 -0.40 -9.15
C PHE A 105 -5.62 0.00 -10.62
N ASP A 106 -6.75 0.39 -11.21
CA ASP A 106 -6.80 0.91 -12.58
C ASP A 106 -6.37 2.38 -12.62
N GLY A 107 -5.09 2.62 -12.96
CA GLY A 107 -4.51 3.95 -13.05
C GLY A 107 -5.20 4.84 -14.09
N SER A 108 -5.68 4.28 -15.21
CA SER A 108 -6.41 5.03 -16.24
C SER A 108 -7.76 5.54 -15.72
N LYS A 109 -8.48 4.69 -14.97
CA LYS A 109 -9.75 5.07 -14.33
C LYS A 109 -9.53 6.11 -13.25
N ALA A 110 -8.49 5.94 -12.44
CA ALA A 110 -8.13 6.87 -11.39
C ALA A 110 -7.79 8.26 -11.95
N LEU A 111 -6.94 8.33 -12.97
CA LEU A 111 -6.58 9.59 -13.63
C LEU A 111 -7.79 10.29 -14.24
N LYS A 112 -8.67 9.55 -14.94
CA LYS A 112 -9.90 10.12 -15.52
C LYS A 112 -10.84 10.70 -14.45
N MET A 113 -10.91 10.08 -13.29
CA MET A 113 -11.76 10.56 -12.20
C MET A 113 -11.19 11.84 -11.58
N ILE A 114 -9.90 11.87 -11.28
CA ILE A 114 -9.23 13.04 -10.70
C ILE A 114 -9.29 14.25 -11.63
N SER A 115 -9.13 14.06 -12.95
CA SER A 115 -9.20 15.15 -13.93
C SER A 115 -10.60 15.76 -14.08
N LYS A 116 -11.66 15.01 -13.81
CA LYS A 116 -13.05 15.46 -13.95
C LYS A 116 -13.59 16.11 -12.68
N GLU A 117 -13.32 15.50 -11.55
CA GLU A 117 -13.85 15.87 -10.25
C GLU A 117 -12.73 15.70 -9.22
N LYS A 118 -12.59 16.60 -8.27
CA LYS A 118 -11.72 16.37 -7.11
C LYS A 118 -12.55 15.62 -6.05
N PRO A 119 -12.63 14.27 -6.12
CA PRO A 119 -13.47 13.50 -5.23
C PRO A 119 -12.95 13.56 -3.79
N SER A 120 -13.84 13.33 -2.82
CA SER A 120 -13.41 13.00 -1.47
C SER A 120 -12.64 11.69 -1.46
N SER A 121 -11.69 11.53 -0.54
CA SER A 121 -10.83 10.34 -0.46
C SER A 121 -11.63 9.02 -0.39
N ASP A 122 -12.72 9.01 0.38
CA ASP A 122 -13.49 7.79 0.63
C ASP A 122 -14.21 7.31 -0.65
N ASN A 123 -14.92 8.20 -1.35
CA ASN A 123 -15.57 7.86 -2.62
C ASN A 123 -14.58 7.48 -3.72
N PHE A 124 -13.37 8.07 -3.70
CA PHE A 124 -12.35 7.76 -4.70
C PHE A 124 -11.88 6.31 -4.60
N LEU A 125 -11.61 5.83 -3.40
CA LEU A 125 -11.09 4.47 -3.18
C LEU A 125 -12.10 3.39 -3.58
N ASP A 126 -13.35 3.54 -3.16
CA ASP A 126 -14.40 2.57 -3.50
C ASP A 126 -14.62 2.45 -5.01
N LEU A 127 -14.53 3.57 -5.73
CA LEU A 127 -14.79 3.60 -7.17
C LEU A 127 -13.59 3.22 -8.02
N THR A 128 -12.36 3.51 -7.57
CA THR A 128 -11.15 3.34 -8.41
C THR A 128 -10.21 2.25 -7.91
N CYS A 129 -10.22 1.96 -6.61
CA CYS A 129 -9.27 1.06 -5.95
C CYS A 129 -9.97 -0.04 -5.11
N PRO A 130 -11.07 -0.69 -5.59
CA PRO A 130 -11.85 -1.62 -4.76
C PRO A 130 -11.03 -2.83 -4.27
N LYS A 131 -10.01 -3.25 -5.02
CA LYS A 131 -9.13 -4.34 -4.61
C LYS A 131 -8.26 -3.94 -3.41
N ILE A 132 -7.73 -2.71 -3.41
CA ILE A 132 -6.95 -2.19 -2.28
C ILE A 132 -7.84 -2.07 -1.05
N ALA A 133 -9.03 -1.47 -1.18
CA ALA A 133 -9.98 -1.32 -0.08
C ALA A 133 -10.34 -2.69 0.52
N LYS A 134 -10.70 -3.66 -0.33
CA LYS A 134 -10.99 -5.04 0.10
C LYS A 134 -9.80 -5.71 0.77
N GLY A 135 -8.60 -5.60 0.18
CA GLY A 135 -7.39 -6.21 0.73
C GLY A 135 -7.05 -5.67 2.11
N ILE A 136 -7.14 -4.36 2.30
CA ILE A 136 -6.90 -3.72 3.60
C ILE A 136 -7.96 -4.11 4.62
N SER A 137 -9.24 -4.20 4.23
CA SER A 137 -10.29 -4.71 5.12
C SER A 137 -10.01 -6.13 5.60
N LEU A 138 -9.68 -7.04 4.68
CA LEU A 138 -9.33 -8.42 5.03
C LEU A 138 -8.10 -8.50 5.95
N LEU A 139 -7.09 -7.67 5.72
CA LEU A 139 -5.90 -7.62 6.57
C LEU A 139 -6.24 -7.12 7.99
N LYS A 140 -7.10 -6.10 8.11
CA LYS A 140 -7.59 -5.63 9.42
C LYS A 140 -8.36 -6.72 10.18
N ASP A 141 -9.29 -7.40 9.50
CA ASP A 141 -10.08 -8.48 10.11
C ASP A 141 -9.16 -9.62 10.56
N TRP A 142 -8.16 -9.96 9.77
CA TRP A 142 -7.15 -10.96 10.12
C TRP A 142 -6.36 -10.55 11.37
N ILE A 143 -5.92 -9.29 11.48
CA ILE A 143 -5.20 -8.77 12.65
C ILE A 143 -6.08 -8.83 13.90
N ILE A 144 -7.33 -8.39 13.81
CA ILE A 144 -8.26 -8.36 14.96
C ILE A 144 -8.57 -9.78 15.45
N SER A 145 -8.47 -10.78 14.58
CA SER A 145 -8.72 -12.19 14.92
C SER A 145 -7.54 -12.88 15.64
N LYS A 146 -6.39 -12.22 15.80
CA LYS A 146 -5.17 -12.77 16.42
C LYS A 146 -5.00 -12.36 17.86
#